data_b31b2d657a7c9d0495303821a2efeb8f
#
_entry.id   b31b2d657a7c9d0495303821a2efeb8f
#
_cell.length_a   1.000
_cell.length_b   1.000
_cell.length_c   1.000
_cell.angle_alpha   90.00
_cell.angle_beta   90.00
_cell.angle_gamma   90.00
#
_symmetry.space_group_name_H-M   'P 1'
#
loop_
_entity.id
_entity.type
_entity.pdbx_description
1 polymer ?
#
loop_
_entity_poly.entity_id
_entity_poly.type
_entity_poly.pdbx_seq_one_letter_code
_entity_poly.pdbx_strand_id
1 'polypeptide(L)'
;MNADMKWLDNPEVFRVNQLDAHSDHCYYMDYADMEKSENPLMQSLNGQWEFAFSKNVMDRPENFYEENFDASSFDKIMVPGHIELAGYDKIRYINTMYPWEGKEYHRGAYSMESTGNEAGMFSEAEYNPVGSYIKRFDLSEQMREKKIRICFEGVEEAMYLWLNGQFVGYAEDSFTPSEFDLTPFIREKGNVLAVQVHKMSTAAFLEDQDFFRFFGIFRNVTLKAVPEVHLEDVWFQPTLNKDNISGRVSVKMKVSAPEGKKVSAHLVLKDRENNQVAEDNITLEEKAGSLVGVIDTEVGSVKAWDNYCPYLYHAYVELRGEDGEILEIIPYDIGFRRLEMIDKVIYLNGKRLVITGVNRHEWSAKTGRSIRMDEMTADIDCMIRNNINAVRTCHYPDQIPWYYLCDKAGIYVMAETNMESHGTFQKLGAIEPSCSVPCSIPQWREAVVDRARSNFETFKNHTAILFWSLGNESYAGDDIEAMNTYFKEKQDGRFVHYESSFYDRNYEETISDVESRMYAKPYEVEEYLNNNPKKPYLLCEYMHDMGNSMGGLGTYMKLIDKYEMYHGGFIWDFIDQALLVKDEVTGKEVLRYGGDFDDKPSDYEFSGNGIVFADRKEKPAMQEVRYYYGLYR
;
A
#
# COMPACT_ATOMS: atom_id res chain seq x y z
N MET A 1 13.50 19.90 -17.37
CA MET A 1 12.03 19.99 -17.46
C MET A 1 11.57 20.90 -16.35
N ASN A 2 10.52 21.69 -16.52
CA ASN A 2 9.95 22.51 -15.46
C ASN A 2 8.65 21.88 -15.00
N ALA A 3 8.24 22.14 -13.74
CA ALA A 3 6.93 21.74 -13.24
C ALA A 3 5.81 22.40 -14.06
N ASP A 4 4.75 21.66 -14.34
CA ASP A 4 3.55 22.16 -15.02
C ASP A 4 2.32 21.79 -14.17
N MET A 5 1.57 22.79 -13.70
CA MET A 5 0.38 22.58 -12.88
C MET A 5 -0.77 21.88 -13.64
N LYS A 6 -0.72 21.85 -14.98
CA LYS A 6 -1.70 21.13 -15.79
C LYS A 6 -1.59 19.61 -15.69
N TRP A 7 -0.53 19.09 -15.09
CA TRP A 7 -0.44 17.66 -14.80
C TRP A 7 -1.53 17.22 -13.83
N LEU A 8 -1.95 18.11 -12.92
CA LEU A 8 -3.08 17.85 -12.01
C LEU A 8 -4.39 17.50 -12.72
N ASP A 9 -4.55 17.93 -13.97
CA ASP A 9 -5.75 17.74 -14.78
C ASP A 9 -5.63 16.58 -15.79
N ASN A 10 -4.47 15.90 -15.85
CA ASN A 10 -4.18 14.94 -16.92
C ASN A 10 -3.84 13.55 -16.39
N PRO A 11 -4.75 12.55 -16.49
CA PRO A 11 -4.52 11.20 -15.98
C PRO A 11 -3.39 10.44 -16.70
N GLU A 12 -2.94 10.92 -17.86
CA GLU A 12 -1.79 10.33 -18.56
C GLU A 12 -0.44 10.78 -17.99
N VAL A 13 -0.43 11.76 -17.04
CA VAL A 13 0.78 12.28 -16.39
C VAL A 13 0.69 12.08 -14.87
N PHE A 14 0.78 10.87 -14.43
CA PHE A 14 0.72 10.49 -13.01
C PHE A 14 2.09 10.43 -12.33
N ARG A 15 3.20 10.48 -13.06
CA ARG A 15 4.57 10.56 -12.55
C ARG A 15 5.52 11.20 -13.55
N VAL A 16 6.52 11.94 -13.04
CA VAL A 16 7.61 12.54 -13.84
C VAL A 16 8.91 12.37 -13.07
N ASN A 17 9.94 11.78 -13.70
CA ASN A 17 11.27 11.51 -13.13
C ASN A 17 11.25 10.63 -11.86
N GLN A 18 10.13 10.04 -11.47
CA GLN A 18 10.05 9.05 -10.41
C GLN A 18 10.75 7.77 -10.87
N LEU A 19 11.52 7.16 -9.99
CA LEU A 19 12.14 5.87 -10.22
C LEU A 19 11.07 4.77 -10.27
N ASP A 20 11.35 3.69 -11.01
CA ASP A 20 10.45 2.54 -11.03
C ASP A 20 10.40 1.88 -9.64
N ALA A 21 9.22 1.39 -9.26
CA ALA A 21 9.04 0.65 -8.02
C ALA A 21 9.91 -0.61 -8.01
N HIS A 22 10.46 -0.92 -6.86
CA HIS A 22 11.31 -2.07 -6.58
C HIS A 22 11.00 -2.65 -5.20
N SER A 23 11.58 -3.80 -4.88
CA SER A 23 11.40 -4.43 -3.57
C SER A 23 11.81 -3.51 -2.40
N ASP A 24 11.12 -3.66 -1.29
CA ASP A 24 11.29 -2.86 -0.05
C ASP A 24 12.54 -3.21 0.77
N HIS A 25 13.47 -3.95 0.19
CA HIS A 25 14.65 -4.45 0.88
C HIS A 25 15.54 -3.35 1.49
N CYS A 26 16.11 -3.65 2.65
CA CYS A 26 17.22 -2.88 3.22
C CYS A 26 18.55 -3.40 2.71
N TYR A 27 19.58 -2.55 2.71
CA TYR A 27 20.94 -2.90 2.30
C TYR A 27 21.99 -2.26 3.21
N TYR A 28 23.15 -2.89 3.31
CA TYR A 28 24.26 -2.50 4.19
C TYR A 28 25.59 -2.76 3.49
N MET A 29 26.64 -2.00 3.87
CA MET A 29 27.98 -2.20 3.32
C MET A 29 28.67 -3.46 3.86
N ASP A 30 28.40 -3.80 5.12
CA ASP A 30 28.94 -4.96 5.79
C ASP A 30 28.05 -5.43 6.97
N TYR A 31 28.41 -6.55 7.59
CA TYR A 31 27.67 -7.09 8.73
C TYR A 31 27.75 -6.20 9.99
N ALA A 32 28.86 -5.43 10.16
CA ALA A 32 28.98 -4.53 11.31
C ALA A 32 28.04 -3.33 11.20
N ASP A 33 27.79 -2.85 9.97
CA ASP A 33 26.79 -1.82 9.72
C ASP A 33 25.36 -2.34 9.97
N MET A 34 25.09 -3.60 9.63
CA MET A 34 23.79 -4.23 9.85
C MET A 34 23.46 -4.40 11.35
N GLU A 35 24.46 -4.53 12.22
CA GLU A 35 24.27 -4.61 13.68
C GLU A 35 24.02 -3.25 14.36
N LYS A 36 24.19 -2.13 13.64
CA LYS A 36 23.93 -0.79 14.17
C LYS A 36 22.44 -0.55 14.32
N SER A 37 22.07 0.29 15.30
CA SER A 37 20.68 0.69 15.51
C SER A 37 20.13 1.57 14.37
N GLU A 38 21.00 2.26 13.64
CA GLU A 38 20.66 3.11 12.52
C GLU A 38 21.52 2.72 11.32
N ASN A 39 20.87 2.55 10.17
CA ASN A 39 21.57 2.27 8.91
C ASN A 39 22.34 3.52 8.46
N PRO A 40 23.69 3.48 8.34
CA PRO A 40 24.50 4.64 7.97
C PRO A 40 24.28 5.12 6.53
N LEU A 41 23.63 4.32 5.69
CA LEU A 41 23.25 4.68 4.32
C LEU A 41 21.86 5.36 4.24
N MET A 42 21.20 5.55 5.37
CA MET A 42 19.89 6.18 5.43
C MET A 42 19.87 7.38 6.37
N GLN A 43 19.18 8.45 5.97
CA GLN A 43 19.01 9.66 6.76
C GLN A 43 17.55 10.09 6.74
N SER A 44 16.90 10.10 7.90
CA SER A 44 15.52 10.57 8.02
C SER A 44 15.44 12.09 7.86
N LEU A 45 14.46 12.56 7.10
CA LEU A 45 14.08 13.96 7.01
C LEU A 45 12.80 14.28 7.81
N ASN A 46 12.27 13.33 8.56
CA ASN A 46 11.12 13.55 9.44
C ASN A 46 11.34 14.70 10.43
N GLY A 47 10.28 15.14 11.08
CA GLY A 47 10.28 16.20 12.08
C GLY A 47 9.69 17.49 11.57
N GLN A 48 10.14 18.64 12.06
CA GLN A 48 9.60 19.94 11.68
C GLN A 48 10.07 20.40 10.30
N TRP A 49 9.12 20.86 9.48
CA TRP A 49 9.36 21.52 8.20
C TRP A 49 8.75 22.93 8.23
N GLU A 50 9.28 23.86 7.44
CA GLU A 50 8.64 25.14 7.12
C GLU A 50 7.44 24.87 6.23
N PHE A 51 6.32 25.60 6.46
CA PHE A 51 5.05 25.27 5.82
C PHE A 51 4.19 26.49 5.51
N ALA A 52 3.60 26.53 4.34
CA ALA A 52 2.56 27.48 3.98
C ALA A 52 1.35 26.78 3.38
N PHE A 53 0.18 27.13 3.87
CA PHE A 53 -1.10 26.64 3.35
C PHE A 53 -1.70 27.65 2.36
N SER A 54 -2.25 27.14 1.25
CA SER A 54 -3.04 27.92 0.30
C SER A 54 -4.32 27.16 -0.05
N LYS A 55 -5.43 27.87 -0.23
CA LYS A 55 -6.73 27.24 -0.50
C LYS A 55 -6.88 26.73 -1.93
N ASN A 56 -6.01 27.16 -2.84
CA ASN A 56 -6.00 26.77 -4.24
C ASN A 56 -4.62 26.97 -4.88
N VAL A 57 -4.49 26.51 -6.12
CA VAL A 57 -3.24 26.56 -6.89
C VAL A 57 -2.84 28.01 -7.21
N MET A 58 -3.79 28.92 -7.49
CA MET A 58 -3.50 30.29 -7.89
C MET A 58 -2.95 31.15 -6.73
N ASP A 59 -3.37 30.85 -5.50
CA ASP A 59 -2.95 31.60 -4.30
C ASP A 59 -1.65 31.07 -3.66
N ARG A 60 -1.05 29.99 -4.22
CA ARG A 60 0.17 29.37 -3.68
C ARG A 60 1.39 30.29 -3.85
N PRO A 61 2.41 30.17 -2.99
CA PRO A 61 3.68 30.86 -3.21
C PRO A 61 4.41 30.25 -4.42
N GLU A 62 4.46 30.96 -5.55
CA GLU A 62 4.96 30.42 -6.82
C GLU A 62 6.45 30.05 -6.79
N ASN A 63 7.28 30.88 -6.13
CA ASN A 63 8.73 30.75 -6.14
C ASN A 63 9.32 30.22 -4.83
N PHE A 64 8.53 29.55 -4.00
CA PHE A 64 8.93 29.07 -2.68
C PHE A 64 10.09 28.05 -2.72
N TYR A 65 10.31 27.42 -3.86
CA TYR A 65 11.38 26.46 -4.09
C TYR A 65 12.75 27.10 -4.39
N GLU A 66 12.81 28.43 -4.60
CA GLU A 66 14.08 29.12 -4.85
C GLU A 66 14.94 29.13 -3.57
N GLU A 67 16.25 28.94 -3.74
CA GLU A 67 17.20 28.85 -2.61
C GLU A 67 17.18 30.09 -1.68
N ASN A 68 16.96 31.26 -2.29
CA ASN A 68 16.95 32.55 -1.57
C ASN A 68 15.55 32.98 -1.13
N PHE A 69 14.55 32.11 -1.23
CA PHE A 69 13.20 32.44 -0.81
C PHE A 69 13.16 32.74 0.69
N ASP A 70 12.54 33.86 1.05
CA ASP A 70 12.31 34.25 2.44
C ASP A 70 11.08 33.53 3.01
N ALA A 71 11.34 32.44 3.71
CA ALA A 71 10.32 31.65 4.39
C ALA A 71 10.00 32.17 5.82
N SER A 72 10.37 33.39 6.18
CA SER A 72 10.14 33.92 7.54
C SER A 72 8.65 34.03 7.92
N SER A 73 7.75 34.06 6.92
CA SER A 73 6.29 34.06 7.10
C SER A 73 5.70 32.64 7.12
N PHE A 74 6.48 31.60 6.86
CA PHE A 74 6.01 30.23 6.89
C PHE A 74 5.85 29.76 8.34
N ASP A 75 4.80 28.97 8.56
CA ASP A 75 4.62 28.23 9.82
C ASP A 75 5.53 27.01 9.93
N LYS A 76 5.32 26.20 10.95
CA LYS A 76 5.99 24.91 11.14
C LYS A 76 4.97 23.79 11.18
N ILE A 77 5.22 22.73 10.42
CA ILE A 77 4.39 21.52 10.42
C ILE A 77 5.26 20.29 10.73
N MET A 78 4.67 19.29 11.35
CA MET A 78 5.33 17.98 11.57
C MET A 78 5.15 17.09 10.35
N VAL A 79 6.24 16.45 9.93
CA VAL A 79 6.28 15.37 8.92
C VAL A 79 6.85 14.12 9.59
N PRO A 80 6.17 12.96 9.49
CA PRO A 80 4.89 12.76 8.80
C PRO A 80 3.70 13.35 9.55
N GLY A 81 2.63 13.69 8.79
CA GLY A 81 1.37 14.17 9.33
C GLY A 81 0.41 14.72 8.27
N HIS A 82 -0.84 14.89 8.66
CA HIS A 82 -1.90 15.45 7.81
C HIS A 82 -2.08 16.94 8.04
N ILE A 83 -2.31 17.68 6.98
CA ILE A 83 -2.48 19.14 7.00
C ILE A 83 -3.74 19.54 7.78
N GLU A 84 -4.83 18.78 7.66
CA GLU A 84 -6.07 19.01 8.39
C GLU A 84 -5.88 18.86 9.90
N LEU A 85 -5.14 17.83 10.32
CA LEU A 85 -4.88 17.59 11.75
C LEU A 85 -3.90 18.61 12.34
N ALA A 86 -3.14 19.31 11.49
CA ALA A 86 -2.33 20.46 11.87
C ALA A 86 -3.16 21.77 11.96
N GLY A 87 -4.45 21.73 11.57
CA GLY A 87 -5.39 22.84 11.74
C GLY A 87 -5.48 23.81 10.57
N TYR A 88 -5.04 23.43 9.37
CA TYR A 88 -5.04 24.34 8.20
C TYR A 88 -6.24 24.18 7.27
N ASP A 89 -6.78 22.95 7.13
CA ASP A 89 -7.96 22.68 6.32
C ASP A 89 -9.02 21.98 7.16
N LYS A 90 -10.22 21.81 6.59
CA LYS A 90 -11.32 21.13 7.25
C LYS A 90 -11.11 19.64 7.30
N ILE A 91 -11.35 19.06 8.47
CA ILE A 91 -11.54 17.62 8.63
C ILE A 91 -12.88 17.28 7.99
N ARG A 92 -12.89 16.33 7.05
CA ARG A 92 -14.09 15.91 6.33
C ARG A 92 -14.12 14.42 6.12
N TYR A 93 -15.27 13.81 6.32
CA TYR A 93 -15.53 12.42 6.00
C TYR A 93 -16.63 12.31 4.94
N ILE A 94 -16.29 11.75 3.79
CA ILE A 94 -17.23 11.50 2.69
C ILE A 94 -16.91 10.14 2.08
N ASN A 95 -17.94 9.30 1.88
CA ASN A 95 -17.86 8.00 1.24
C ASN A 95 -18.45 8.02 -0.19
N THR A 96 -19.72 8.45 -0.32
CA THR A 96 -20.54 8.19 -1.51
C THR A 96 -20.40 9.19 -2.66
N MET A 97 -19.55 10.20 -2.51
CA MET A 97 -19.31 11.21 -3.54
C MET A 97 -17.87 11.73 -3.47
N TYR A 98 -17.38 12.22 -4.59
CA TYR A 98 -16.08 12.89 -4.62
C TYR A 98 -16.04 14.15 -3.75
N PRO A 99 -14.85 14.50 -3.20
CA PRO A 99 -14.72 15.66 -2.29
C PRO A 99 -15.11 17.01 -2.88
N TRP A 100 -15.10 17.14 -4.20
CA TRP A 100 -15.49 18.37 -4.92
C TRP A 100 -16.97 18.44 -5.27
N GLU A 101 -17.74 17.38 -5.10
CA GLU A 101 -19.17 17.38 -5.34
C GLU A 101 -19.93 18.07 -4.20
N GLY A 102 -21.10 18.63 -4.51
CA GLY A 102 -21.99 19.24 -3.53
C GLY A 102 -21.72 20.71 -3.28
N LYS A 103 -21.29 21.10 -2.08
CA LYS A 103 -21.42 22.49 -1.62
C LYS A 103 -20.18 23.36 -1.77
N GLU A 104 -18.99 22.79 -1.78
CA GLU A 104 -17.74 23.58 -1.73
C GLU A 104 -17.47 24.27 -3.07
N TYR A 105 -17.53 23.52 -4.14
CA TYR A 105 -17.59 24.01 -5.49
C TYR A 105 -18.29 22.99 -6.37
N HIS A 106 -18.94 23.46 -7.42
CA HIS A 106 -19.70 22.59 -8.30
C HIS A 106 -18.91 22.29 -9.56
N ARG A 107 -18.75 21.03 -9.86
CA ARG A 107 -18.25 20.53 -11.12
C ARG A 107 -19.36 19.80 -11.87
N GLY A 108 -19.34 19.89 -13.18
CA GLY A 108 -20.20 19.07 -14.03
C GLY A 108 -20.01 17.59 -13.75
N ALA A 109 -21.02 16.78 -14.04
CA ALA A 109 -20.91 15.35 -13.93
C ALA A 109 -19.79 14.85 -14.85
N TYR A 110 -18.89 14.03 -14.31
CA TYR A 110 -17.94 13.29 -15.10
C TYR A 110 -18.69 12.27 -15.99
N SER A 111 -18.27 12.05 -17.22
CA SER A 111 -18.89 11.09 -18.12
C SER A 111 -17.84 10.20 -18.79
N MET A 112 -18.25 9.04 -19.29
CA MET A 112 -17.36 8.16 -20.04
C MET A 112 -16.88 8.77 -21.37
N GLU A 113 -17.56 9.79 -21.88
CA GLU A 113 -17.12 10.58 -23.03
C GLU A 113 -15.98 11.56 -22.65
N SER A 114 -15.89 11.91 -21.36
CA SER A 114 -14.75 12.65 -20.82
C SER A 114 -13.52 11.75 -20.79
N THR A 115 -12.39 12.31 -21.13
CA THR A 115 -11.11 11.58 -21.08
C THR A 115 -10.50 11.57 -19.68
N GLY A 116 -11.13 12.22 -18.70
CA GLY A 116 -10.52 12.53 -17.42
C GLY A 116 -9.50 13.67 -17.49
N ASN A 117 -9.42 14.34 -18.64
CA ASN A 117 -8.58 15.50 -18.86
C ASN A 117 -9.48 16.74 -18.99
N GLU A 118 -10.04 17.15 -17.86
CA GLU A 118 -10.86 18.35 -17.72
C GLU A 118 -9.95 19.55 -17.44
N ALA A 119 -9.49 20.23 -18.50
CA ALA A 119 -8.55 21.34 -18.38
C ALA A 119 -9.02 22.38 -17.34
N GLY A 120 -8.15 22.67 -16.36
CA GLY A 120 -8.45 23.54 -15.24
C GLY A 120 -9.33 22.94 -14.14
N MET A 121 -9.65 21.65 -14.22
CA MET A 121 -10.51 21.01 -13.22
C MET A 121 -9.93 21.09 -11.81
N PHE A 122 -8.63 20.84 -11.66
CA PHE A 122 -7.93 20.93 -10.39
C PHE A 122 -6.93 22.08 -10.35
N SER A 123 -6.23 22.34 -11.48
CA SER A 123 -5.20 23.37 -11.56
C SER A 123 -5.76 24.80 -11.47
N GLU A 124 -7.03 25.01 -11.83
CA GLU A 124 -7.72 26.32 -11.82
C GLU A 124 -8.94 26.36 -10.88
N ALA A 125 -9.13 25.32 -10.03
CA ALA A 125 -10.22 25.25 -9.09
C ALA A 125 -10.17 26.39 -8.06
N GLU A 126 -11.32 26.94 -7.68
CA GLU A 126 -11.41 27.94 -6.60
C GLU A 126 -10.99 27.36 -5.25
N TYR A 127 -11.17 26.05 -5.06
CA TYR A 127 -10.79 25.30 -3.89
C TYR A 127 -10.13 23.98 -4.29
N ASN A 128 -8.82 23.96 -4.23
CA ASN A 128 -7.96 22.78 -4.27
C ASN A 128 -6.76 23.08 -3.38
N PRO A 129 -6.83 22.75 -2.07
CA PRO A 129 -5.82 23.11 -1.10
C PRO A 129 -4.41 22.65 -1.48
N VAL A 130 -3.45 23.48 -1.14
CA VAL A 130 -2.03 23.27 -1.44
C VAL A 130 -1.21 23.47 -0.18
N GLY A 131 -0.38 22.48 0.17
CA GLY A 131 0.67 22.58 1.17
C GLY A 131 2.03 22.82 0.51
N SER A 132 2.69 23.92 0.84
CA SER A 132 4.07 24.21 0.40
C SER A 132 5.02 24.02 1.55
N TYR A 133 5.94 23.04 1.42
CA TYR A 133 6.86 22.58 2.46
C TYR A 133 8.29 22.92 2.09
N ILE A 134 9.10 23.34 3.07
CA ILE A 134 10.55 23.53 2.91
C ILE A 134 11.29 22.80 4.03
N LYS A 135 12.29 22.00 3.65
CA LYS A 135 13.25 21.37 4.58
C LYS A 135 14.66 21.77 4.23
N ARG A 136 15.39 22.31 5.22
CA ARG A 136 16.82 22.58 5.09
C ARG A 136 17.61 21.50 5.80
N PHE A 137 18.63 20.94 5.13
CA PHE A 137 19.41 19.84 5.69
C PHE A 137 20.84 19.80 5.13
N ASP A 138 21.71 19.13 5.87
CA ASP A 138 23.04 18.71 5.43
C ASP A 138 23.07 17.19 5.31
N LEU A 139 23.85 16.65 4.39
CA LEU A 139 24.11 15.22 4.32
C LEU A 139 24.95 14.75 5.51
N SER A 140 24.61 13.60 6.07
CA SER A 140 25.47 12.90 7.03
C SER A 140 26.82 12.56 6.37
N GLU A 141 27.85 12.40 7.18
CA GLU A 141 29.21 12.17 6.67
C GLU A 141 29.30 10.88 5.84
N GLN A 142 28.60 9.86 6.24
CA GLN A 142 28.58 8.55 5.59
C GLN A 142 27.89 8.55 4.22
N MET A 143 27.05 9.54 3.96
CA MET A 143 26.33 9.67 2.68
C MET A 143 27.07 10.51 1.63
N ARG A 144 28.10 11.25 2.03
CA ARG A 144 28.85 12.10 1.10
C ARG A 144 29.52 11.29 0.00
N GLU A 145 29.68 11.90 -1.17
CA GLU A 145 30.32 11.30 -2.36
C GLU A 145 29.58 10.06 -2.91
N LYS A 146 28.37 9.76 -2.41
CA LYS A 146 27.51 8.68 -2.93
C LYS A 146 26.40 9.24 -3.81
N LYS A 147 25.79 8.38 -4.62
CA LYS A 147 24.50 8.68 -5.24
C LYS A 147 23.46 8.78 -4.15
N ILE A 148 22.58 9.77 -4.23
CA ILE A 148 21.55 10.01 -3.21
C ILE A 148 20.18 9.93 -3.86
N ARG A 149 19.32 9.12 -3.29
CA ARG A 149 17.88 9.06 -3.59
C ARG A 149 17.09 9.61 -2.42
N ILE A 150 15.89 10.11 -2.70
CA ILE A 150 14.91 10.42 -1.68
C ILE A 150 13.69 9.51 -1.87
N CYS A 151 13.18 8.95 -0.78
CA CYS A 151 11.98 8.16 -0.72
C CYS A 151 10.93 8.85 0.12
N PHE A 152 9.77 9.09 -0.44
CA PHE A 152 8.54 9.44 0.27
C PHE A 152 7.68 8.17 0.34
N GLU A 153 7.50 7.61 1.53
CA GLU A 153 6.74 6.37 1.69
C GLU A 153 5.23 6.54 1.48
N GLY A 154 4.73 7.79 1.59
CA GLY A 154 3.35 8.14 1.31
C GLY A 154 3.11 9.64 1.36
N VAL A 155 2.52 10.17 0.29
CA VAL A 155 2.10 11.57 0.16
C VAL A 155 0.73 11.62 -0.48
N GLU A 156 -0.25 12.13 0.23
CA GLU A 156 -1.60 12.30 -0.23
C GLU A 156 -1.81 13.78 -0.61
N GLU A 157 -2.05 14.14 -1.83
CA GLU A 157 -2.21 13.29 -3.00
C GLU A 157 -1.11 13.56 -4.04
N ALA A 158 -1.19 14.65 -4.81
CA ALA A 158 -0.23 14.95 -5.87
C ALA A 158 0.95 15.79 -5.35
N MET A 159 2.16 15.35 -5.63
CA MET A 159 3.39 15.92 -5.13
C MET A 159 4.30 16.44 -6.23
N TYR A 160 4.75 17.69 -6.10
CA TYR A 160 5.84 18.29 -6.87
C TYR A 160 7.06 18.45 -5.99
N LEU A 161 8.24 18.16 -6.53
CA LEU A 161 9.51 18.13 -5.80
C LEU A 161 10.59 18.99 -6.45
N TRP A 162 11.28 19.83 -5.65
CA TRP A 162 12.45 20.62 -6.05
C TRP A 162 13.57 20.45 -5.03
N LEU A 163 14.80 20.47 -5.52
CA LEU A 163 16.01 20.52 -4.66
C LEU A 163 16.93 21.64 -5.15
N ASN A 164 17.32 22.54 -4.23
CA ASN A 164 18.22 23.64 -4.52
C ASN A 164 17.77 24.50 -5.72
N GLY A 165 16.48 24.78 -5.79
CA GLY A 165 15.85 25.59 -6.84
C GLY A 165 15.57 24.86 -8.16
N GLN A 166 15.92 23.58 -8.28
CA GLN A 166 15.77 22.80 -9.50
C GLN A 166 14.64 21.79 -9.36
N PHE A 167 13.81 21.66 -10.40
CA PHE A 167 12.74 20.68 -10.41
C PHE A 167 13.30 19.25 -10.47
N VAL A 168 12.86 18.41 -9.55
CA VAL A 168 13.24 16.99 -9.45
C VAL A 168 12.19 16.10 -10.07
N GLY A 169 10.92 16.19 -9.62
CA GLY A 169 9.90 15.28 -10.13
C GLY A 169 8.48 15.53 -9.62
N TYR A 170 7.57 14.65 -10.05
CA TYR A 170 6.15 14.64 -9.75
C TYR A 170 5.65 13.21 -9.52
N ALA A 171 4.69 13.02 -8.61
CA ALA A 171 4.02 11.74 -8.34
C ALA A 171 2.61 11.94 -7.81
N GLU A 172 1.72 10.97 -8.07
CA GLU A 172 0.30 10.99 -7.66
C GLU A 172 -0.15 9.79 -6.82
N ASP A 173 0.56 8.65 -6.78
CA ASP A 173 0.14 7.51 -5.96
C ASP A 173 0.44 7.76 -4.48
N SER A 174 -0.62 7.92 -3.67
CA SER A 174 -0.51 8.33 -2.26
C SER A 174 0.06 7.26 -1.33
N PHE A 175 -0.12 5.97 -1.65
CA PHE A 175 0.06 4.87 -0.68
C PHE A 175 1.23 3.93 -1.01
N THR A 176 1.93 4.15 -2.11
CA THR A 176 3.17 3.45 -2.44
C THR A 176 4.38 4.39 -2.39
N PRO A 177 5.59 3.87 -2.12
CA PRO A 177 6.78 4.71 -2.07
C PRO A 177 7.06 5.41 -3.39
N SER A 178 7.33 6.71 -3.34
CA SER A 178 7.81 7.53 -4.45
C SER A 178 9.27 7.86 -4.26
N GLU A 179 10.14 7.33 -5.13
CA GLU A 179 11.58 7.58 -5.09
C GLU A 179 12.07 8.46 -6.23
N PHE A 180 13.05 9.32 -5.93
CA PHE A 180 13.66 10.22 -6.92
C PHE A 180 15.18 10.27 -6.75
N ASP A 181 15.91 10.34 -7.88
CA ASP A 181 17.35 10.55 -7.89
C ASP A 181 17.70 12.02 -7.63
N LEU A 182 18.32 12.30 -6.48
CA LEU A 182 18.79 13.62 -6.10
C LEU A 182 20.25 13.88 -6.51
N THR A 183 20.97 12.87 -6.96
CA THR A 183 22.42 12.98 -7.26
C THR A 183 22.80 14.17 -8.12
N PRO A 184 22.01 14.55 -9.18
CA PRO A 184 22.35 15.70 -10.01
C PRO A 184 22.22 17.06 -9.30
N PHE A 185 21.52 17.12 -8.16
CA PHE A 185 21.08 18.36 -7.51
C PHE A 185 21.64 18.54 -6.11
N ILE A 186 22.05 17.45 -5.45
CA ILE A 186 22.41 17.39 -4.03
C ILE A 186 23.79 18.03 -3.76
N ARG A 187 23.94 18.62 -2.60
CA ARG A 187 25.21 19.15 -2.05
C ARG A 187 25.45 18.47 -0.71
N GLU A 188 26.73 18.49 -0.27
CA GLU A 188 27.06 17.99 1.06
C GLU A 188 26.39 18.80 2.18
N LYS A 189 26.24 20.11 1.99
CA LYS A 189 25.67 21.03 2.97
C LYS A 189 24.79 22.08 2.33
N GLY A 190 23.87 22.61 3.14
CA GLY A 190 23.01 23.72 2.78
C GLY A 190 21.98 23.37 1.73
N ASN A 191 21.48 22.15 1.74
CA ASN A 191 20.40 21.74 0.82
C ASN A 191 19.06 22.36 1.23
N VAL A 192 18.30 22.78 0.22
CA VAL A 192 16.93 23.30 0.34
C VAL A 192 16.03 22.40 -0.46
N LEU A 193 15.28 21.54 0.22
CA LEU A 193 14.25 20.68 -0.36
C LEU A 193 12.92 21.42 -0.27
N ALA A 194 12.23 21.54 -1.39
CA ALA A 194 10.90 22.14 -1.48
C ALA A 194 9.92 21.10 -2.03
N VAL A 195 8.79 20.93 -1.36
CA VAL A 195 7.71 20.00 -1.76
C VAL A 195 6.41 20.76 -1.79
N GLN A 196 5.64 20.59 -2.86
CA GLN A 196 4.29 21.12 -2.96
C GLN A 196 3.31 19.96 -3.11
N VAL A 197 2.36 19.87 -2.17
CA VAL A 197 1.36 18.81 -2.13
C VAL A 197 0.00 19.42 -2.42
N HIS A 198 -0.69 18.90 -3.43
CA HIS A 198 -2.03 19.29 -3.83
C HIS A 198 -3.03 18.25 -3.35
N LYS A 199 -4.13 18.70 -2.76
CA LYS A 199 -5.17 17.83 -2.19
C LYS A 199 -5.92 17.04 -3.25
N MET A 200 -6.03 17.58 -4.47
CA MET A 200 -6.79 16.97 -5.56
C MET A 200 -6.05 17.10 -6.89
N SER A 201 -6.02 16.00 -7.60
CA SER A 201 -5.58 15.88 -8.99
C SER A 201 -6.47 14.86 -9.70
N THR A 202 -6.09 14.39 -10.88
CA THR A 202 -6.75 13.25 -11.51
C THR A 202 -6.65 11.98 -10.67
N ALA A 203 -5.65 11.82 -9.82
CA ALA A 203 -5.54 10.71 -8.89
C ALA A 203 -6.74 10.60 -7.94
N ALA A 204 -7.35 11.73 -7.53
CA ALA A 204 -8.52 11.75 -6.66
C ALA A 204 -9.76 11.01 -7.23
N PHE A 205 -9.79 10.77 -8.54
CA PHE A 205 -10.81 9.89 -9.12
C PHE A 205 -10.56 8.41 -8.81
N LEU A 206 -9.31 8.02 -8.54
CA LEU A 206 -8.88 6.66 -8.25
C LEU A 206 -8.57 6.43 -6.77
N GLU A 207 -8.62 7.48 -5.95
CA GLU A 207 -8.34 7.44 -4.51
C GLU A 207 -9.57 7.93 -3.72
N ASP A 208 -10.73 7.38 -4.10
CA ASP A 208 -12.04 7.77 -3.55
C ASP A 208 -12.55 6.79 -2.50
N GLN A 209 -11.65 6.30 -1.64
CA GLN A 209 -11.95 5.35 -0.58
C GLN A 209 -12.87 5.94 0.48
N ASP A 210 -13.58 5.05 1.19
CA ASP A 210 -14.43 5.37 2.34
C ASP A 210 -13.57 5.76 3.56
N PHE A 211 -13.11 7.01 3.58
CA PHE A 211 -12.25 7.50 4.65
C PHE A 211 -12.30 9.03 4.82
N PHE A 212 -11.70 9.53 5.90
CA PHE A 212 -11.47 10.95 6.07
C PHE A 212 -10.57 11.50 4.95
N ARG A 213 -10.99 12.60 4.32
CA ARG A 213 -10.31 13.25 3.19
C ARG A 213 -9.18 14.14 3.69
N PHE A 214 -8.04 13.52 3.95
CA PHE A 214 -6.82 14.19 4.36
C PHE A 214 -5.87 14.45 3.18
N PHE A 215 -4.82 15.25 3.41
CA PHE A 215 -3.69 15.35 2.51
C PHE A 215 -2.42 15.78 3.26
N GLY A 216 -1.27 15.64 2.61
CA GLY A 216 0.03 15.97 3.16
C GLY A 216 1.06 14.84 3.08
N ILE A 217 2.23 15.05 3.62
CA ILE A 217 3.29 14.05 3.72
C ILE A 217 3.04 13.22 4.99
N PHE A 218 2.33 12.09 4.86
CA PHE A 218 1.79 11.37 6.02
C PHE A 218 2.57 10.10 6.41
N ARG A 219 3.55 9.67 5.58
CA ARG A 219 4.52 8.62 5.90
C ARG A 219 5.93 9.17 5.87
N ASN A 220 6.93 8.34 6.18
CA ASN A 220 8.31 8.75 6.34
C ASN A 220 8.91 9.36 5.07
N VAL A 221 9.88 10.27 5.28
CA VAL A 221 10.75 10.81 4.23
C VAL A 221 12.19 10.46 4.57
N THR A 222 12.85 9.71 3.69
CA THR A 222 14.18 9.16 3.92
C THR A 222 15.09 9.42 2.73
N LEU A 223 16.30 9.95 2.99
CA LEU A 223 17.38 9.94 2.03
C LEU A 223 18.08 8.58 2.09
N LYS A 224 18.42 8.02 0.93
CA LYS A 224 19.11 6.75 0.76
C LYS A 224 20.42 6.99 -0.01
N ALA A 225 21.54 6.63 0.59
CA ALA A 225 22.83 6.64 -0.10
C ALA A 225 23.04 5.31 -0.83
N VAL A 226 23.16 5.38 -2.14
CA VAL A 226 23.29 4.20 -3.01
C VAL A 226 24.77 3.91 -3.26
N PRO A 227 25.28 2.70 -2.92
CA PRO A 227 26.64 2.30 -3.24
C PRO A 227 26.92 2.27 -4.75
N GLU A 228 28.20 2.24 -5.12
CA GLU A 228 28.60 2.17 -6.53
C GLU A 228 28.15 0.87 -7.20
N VAL A 229 28.21 -0.25 -6.47
CA VAL A 229 27.58 -1.53 -6.83
C VAL A 229 26.39 -1.69 -5.91
N HIS A 230 25.19 -1.76 -6.46
CA HIS A 230 23.96 -1.73 -5.70
C HIS A 230 22.91 -2.67 -6.25
N LEU A 231 22.27 -3.43 -5.36
CA LEU A 231 21.10 -4.24 -5.68
C LEU A 231 19.87 -3.34 -5.85
N GLU A 232 19.50 -3.08 -7.09
CA GLU A 232 18.34 -2.25 -7.43
C GLU A 232 17.01 -2.94 -7.14
N ASP A 233 16.96 -4.26 -7.32
CA ASP A 233 15.77 -5.06 -7.09
C ASP A 233 16.11 -6.51 -6.79
N VAL A 234 15.36 -7.10 -5.87
CA VAL A 234 15.46 -8.52 -5.53
C VAL A 234 14.08 -9.15 -5.41
N TRP A 235 13.95 -10.36 -5.92
CA TRP A 235 12.74 -11.14 -5.78
C TRP A 235 13.04 -12.53 -5.24
N PHE A 236 12.70 -12.76 -3.98
CA PHE A 236 12.76 -14.06 -3.33
C PHE A 236 11.49 -14.87 -3.61
N GLN A 237 11.65 -16.08 -4.11
CA GLN A 237 10.55 -17.01 -4.41
C GLN A 237 10.75 -18.33 -3.66
N PRO A 238 10.57 -18.34 -2.33
CA PRO A 238 10.63 -19.58 -1.56
C PRO A 238 9.38 -20.42 -1.82
N THR A 239 9.56 -21.70 -2.10
CA THR A 239 8.48 -22.65 -2.38
C THR A 239 8.64 -23.91 -1.54
N LEU A 240 7.58 -24.34 -0.88
CA LEU A 240 7.50 -25.64 -0.22
C LEU A 240 7.21 -26.72 -1.27
N ASN A 241 8.02 -27.77 -1.31
CA ASN A 241 7.80 -28.88 -2.23
C ASN A 241 6.57 -29.73 -1.83
N LYS A 242 6.09 -30.57 -2.76
CA LYS A 242 4.88 -31.40 -2.54
C LYS A 242 5.01 -32.42 -1.42
N ASP A 243 6.22 -32.75 -1.03
CA ASP A 243 6.51 -33.64 0.12
C ASP A 243 6.25 -32.95 1.48
N ASN A 244 6.06 -31.62 1.51
CA ASN A 244 5.94 -30.78 2.70
C ASN A 244 7.15 -30.87 3.66
N ILE A 245 8.31 -31.28 3.17
CA ILE A 245 9.55 -31.47 3.94
C ILE A 245 10.67 -30.64 3.35
N SER A 246 10.84 -30.69 2.04
CA SER A 246 11.88 -29.95 1.32
C SER A 246 11.33 -28.67 0.71
N GLY A 247 12.21 -27.75 0.37
CA GLY A 247 11.86 -26.50 -0.28
C GLY A 247 12.85 -26.12 -1.36
N ARG A 248 12.46 -25.14 -2.17
CA ARG A 248 13.29 -24.51 -3.19
C ARG A 248 13.23 -23.01 -3.00
N VAL A 249 14.34 -22.32 -3.16
CA VAL A 249 14.38 -20.85 -3.21
C VAL A 249 14.99 -20.40 -4.52
N SER A 250 14.23 -19.57 -5.27
CA SER A 250 14.74 -18.85 -6.42
C SER A 250 14.89 -17.37 -6.04
N VAL A 251 16.04 -16.77 -6.35
CA VAL A 251 16.32 -15.35 -6.07
C VAL A 251 16.72 -14.68 -7.36
N LYS A 252 15.84 -13.80 -7.86
CA LYS A 252 16.11 -12.97 -9.05
C LYS A 252 16.66 -11.62 -8.59
N MET A 253 17.69 -11.15 -9.27
CA MET A 253 18.41 -9.92 -8.89
C MET A 253 18.67 -9.03 -10.09
N LYS A 254 18.56 -7.71 -9.84
CA LYS A 254 18.99 -6.65 -10.76
C LYS A 254 19.95 -5.73 -10.00
N VAL A 255 21.16 -5.58 -10.49
CA VAL A 255 22.25 -4.85 -9.84
C VAL A 255 22.74 -3.75 -10.77
N SER A 256 22.89 -2.54 -10.25
CA SER A 256 23.63 -1.46 -10.92
C SER A 256 25.10 -1.54 -10.54
N ALA A 257 26.00 -1.34 -11.52
CA ALA A 257 27.43 -1.33 -11.31
C ALA A 257 28.11 -0.51 -12.42
N PRO A 258 29.35 -0.03 -12.21
CA PRO A 258 30.15 0.56 -13.27
C PRO A 258 30.37 -0.41 -14.43
N GLU A 259 30.46 0.12 -15.64
CA GLU A 259 30.70 -0.65 -16.86
C GLU A 259 31.97 -1.53 -16.73
N GLY A 260 31.82 -2.81 -17.05
CA GLY A 260 32.89 -3.79 -16.99
C GLY A 260 33.24 -4.29 -15.57
N LYS A 261 32.57 -3.82 -14.53
CA LYS A 261 32.73 -4.35 -13.17
C LYS A 261 32.12 -5.76 -13.09
N LYS A 262 32.91 -6.73 -12.66
CA LYS A 262 32.39 -8.07 -12.41
C LYS A 262 31.94 -8.20 -10.98
N VAL A 263 30.74 -8.71 -10.81
CA VAL A 263 30.08 -8.90 -9.51
C VAL A 263 29.51 -10.31 -9.44
N SER A 264 29.69 -10.96 -8.30
CA SER A 264 28.98 -12.21 -7.97
C SER A 264 27.96 -11.95 -6.86
N ALA A 265 26.88 -12.72 -6.87
CA ALA A 265 25.92 -12.76 -5.78
C ALA A 265 26.05 -14.09 -5.03
N HIS A 266 26.06 -14.03 -3.72
CA HIS A 266 26.14 -15.17 -2.83
C HIS A 266 24.92 -15.17 -1.90
N LEU A 267 24.08 -16.20 -1.99
CA LEU A 267 22.94 -16.43 -1.12
C LEU A 267 23.38 -17.29 0.07
N VAL A 268 23.08 -16.81 1.28
CA VAL A 268 23.22 -17.59 2.52
C VAL A 268 21.84 -17.63 3.18
N LEU A 269 21.33 -18.83 3.41
CA LEU A 269 20.06 -19.05 4.10
C LEU A 269 20.31 -19.66 5.48
N LYS A 270 19.76 -19.04 6.53
CA LYS A 270 19.89 -19.49 7.92
C LYS A 270 18.53 -19.75 8.56
N ASP A 271 18.49 -20.71 9.46
CA ASP A 271 17.32 -20.95 10.33
C ASP A 271 17.25 -19.92 11.48
N ARG A 272 16.19 -20.00 12.31
CA ARG A 272 16.02 -19.11 13.47
C ARG A 272 17.12 -19.26 14.55
N GLU A 273 17.82 -20.38 14.55
CA GLU A 273 18.94 -20.68 15.43
C GLU A 273 20.29 -20.25 14.82
N ASN A 274 20.27 -19.52 13.70
CA ASN A 274 21.43 -19.08 12.91
C ASN A 274 22.26 -20.21 12.29
N ASN A 275 21.75 -21.45 12.19
CA ASN A 275 22.42 -22.49 11.44
C ASN A 275 22.22 -22.25 9.95
N GLN A 276 23.29 -22.39 9.17
CA GLN A 276 23.20 -22.33 7.72
C GLN A 276 22.51 -23.58 7.18
N VAL A 277 21.42 -23.40 6.44
CA VAL A 277 20.59 -24.48 5.86
C VAL A 277 20.76 -24.61 4.37
N ALA A 278 21.19 -23.55 3.69
CA ALA A 278 21.58 -23.57 2.28
C ALA A 278 22.54 -22.42 1.98
N GLU A 279 23.33 -22.60 0.93
CA GLU A 279 24.13 -21.54 0.30
C GLU A 279 24.25 -21.82 -1.20
N ASP A 280 24.36 -20.78 -1.98
CA ASP A 280 24.63 -20.87 -3.41
C ASP A 280 25.20 -19.55 -3.92
N ASN A 281 25.82 -19.55 -5.10
CA ASN A 281 26.40 -18.35 -5.67
C ASN A 281 26.34 -18.35 -7.20
N ILE A 282 26.36 -17.15 -7.77
CA ILE A 282 26.38 -16.97 -9.23
C ILE A 282 27.19 -15.72 -9.59
N THR A 283 27.89 -15.78 -10.72
CA THR A 283 28.41 -14.54 -11.35
C THR A 283 27.28 -13.88 -12.12
N LEU A 284 27.08 -12.58 -11.87
CA LEU A 284 26.05 -11.81 -12.55
C LEU A 284 26.45 -11.51 -14.00
N GLU A 285 25.47 -11.48 -14.89
CA GLU A 285 25.65 -11.25 -16.32
C GLU A 285 25.13 -9.85 -16.70
N GLU A 286 25.84 -9.16 -17.58
CA GLU A 286 25.38 -7.87 -18.09
C GLU A 286 24.22 -8.05 -19.08
N LYS A 287 23.10 -7.36 -18.82
CA LYS A 287 21.93 -7.32 -19.68
C LYS A 287 21.28 -5.95 -19.63
N ALA A 288 21.12 -5.31 -20.78
CA ALA A 288 20.47 -4.00 -20.94
C ALA A 288 21.00 -2.92 -19.97
N GLY A 289 22.33 -2.89 -19.73
CA GLY A 289 22.97 -1.90 -18.89
C GLY A 289 22.87 -2.14 -17.38
N SER A 290 22.42 -3.31 -16.97
CA SER A 290 22.41 -3.76 -15.57
C SER A 290 23.04 -5.14 -15.47
N LEU A 291 23.55 -5.50 -14.31
CA LEU A 291 23.93 -6.89 -14.01
C LEU A 291 22.70 -7.64 -13.50
N VAL A 292 22.45 -8.82 -14.01
CA VAL A 292 21.30 -9.65 -13.62
C VAL A 292 21.75 -11.09 -13.30
N GLY A 293 21.03 -11.75 -12.41
CA GLY A 293 21.27 -13.15 -12.09
C GLY A 293 20.07 -13.80 -11.41
N VAL A 294 20.06 -15.13 -11.46
CA VAL A 294 19.06 -15.96 -10.76
C VAL A 294 19.80 -17.07 -10.03
N ILE A 295 19.75 -17.05 -8.71
CA ILE A 295 20.13 -18.19 -7.88
C ILE A 295 18.91 -19.09 -7.74
N ASP A 296 19.09 -20.38 -7.83
CA ASP A 296 18.02 -21.38 -7.77
C ASP A 296 18.51 -22.62 -7.04
N THR A 297 18.15 -22.77 -5.77
CA THR A 297 18.73 -23.81 -4.92
C THR A 297 17.65 -24.59 -4.15
N GLU A 298 17.89 -25.89 -3.99
CA GLU A 298 17.06 -26.79 -3.18
C GLU A 298 17.50 -26.75 -1.72
N VAL A 299 16.51 -26.78 -0.82
CA VAL A 299 16.70 -26.83 0.63
C VAL A 299 16.14 -28.15 1.14
N GLY A 300 17.00 -29.02 1.61
CA GLY A 300 16.68 -30.44 1.91
C GLY A 300 15.65 -30.64 3.00
N SER A 301 15.54 -29.71 3.95
CA SER A 301 14.52 -29.74 5.02
C SER A 301 14.13 -28.32 5.43
N VAL A 302 12.84 -28.03 5.34
CA VAL A 302 12.28 -26.73 5.72
C VAL A 302 11.05 -26.90 6.60
N LYS A 303 10.80 -25.92 7.48
CA LYS A 303 9.52 -25.75 8.18
C LYS A 303 8.61 -24.88 7.32
N ALA A 304 7.41 -25.39 7.04
CA ALA A 304 6.40 -24.65 6.29
C ALA A 304 5.93 -23.42 7.09
N TRP A 305 5.69 -22.33 6.37
CA TRP A 305 5.07 -21.12 6.91
C TRP A 305 3.55 -21.19 6.73
N ASP A 306 2.82 -21.01 7.82
CA ASP A 306 1.38 -20.77 7.86
C ASP A 306 0.99 -20.01 9.14
N ASN A 307 -0.30 -19.75 9.35
CA ASN A 307 -0.77 -19.03 10.55
C ASN A 307 -0.60 -19.80 11.86
N TYR A 308 -0.37 -21.11 11.83
CA TYR A 308 -0.07 -21.94 13.02
C TYR A 308 1.42 -21.99 13.32
N CYS A 309 2.23 -21.90 12.28
CA CYS A 309 3.67 -21.97 12.35
C CYS A 309 4.28 -20.93 11.41
N PRO A 310 4.28 -19.64 11.78
CA PRO A 310 4.84 -18.59 10.93
C PRO A 310 6.37 -18.60 10.96
N TYR A 311 6.96 -19.68 10.45
CA TYR A 311 8.41 -19.90 10.48
C TYR A 311 9.09 -19.19 9.32
N LEU A 312 9.97 -18.25 9.64
CA LEU A 312 10.78 -17.50 8.69
C LEU A 312 12.24 -17.93 8.79
N TYR A 313 12.92 -17.90 7.65
CA TYR A 313 14.35 -18.09 7.48
C TYR A 313 15.00 -16.76 7.16
N HIS A 314 16.22 -16.53 7.66
CA HIS A 314 17.01 -15.35 7.36
C HIS A 314 17.81 -15.59 6.09
N ALA A 315 17.44 -14.93 5.00
CA ALA A 315 18.16 -14.93 3.74
C ALA A 315 19.09 -13.71 3.69
N TYR A 316 20.33 -13.93 3.27
CA TYR A 316 21.30 -12.86 3.00
C TYR A 316 21.76 -12.99 1.56
N VAL A 317 21.62 -11.93 0.79
CA VAL A 317 22.27 -11.81 -0.51
C VAL A 317 23.49 -10.91 -0.32
N GLU A 318 24.66 -11.45 -0.56
CA GLU A 318 25.92 -10.69 -0.54
C GLU A 318 26.38 -10.44 -1.98
N LEU A 319 26.52 -9.18 -2.36
CA LEU A 319 27.22 -8.81 -3.58
C LEU A 319 28.72 -8.78 -3.30
N ARG A 320 29.50 -9.47 -4.13
CA ARG A 320 30.95 -9.60 -3.97
C ARG A 320 31.70 -9.21 -5.24
N GLY A 321 32.84 -8.57 -5.06
CA GLY A 321 33.78 -8.23 -6.11
C GLY A 321 34.64 -9.43 -6.57
N GLU A 322 35.56 -9.19 -7.52
CA GLU A 322 36.42 -10.23 -8.11
C GLU A 322 37.38 -10.88 -7.10
N ASP A 323 37.82 -10.15 -6.09
CA ASP A 323 38.69 -10.64 -5.01
C ASP A 323 37.93 -11.24 -3.82
N GLY A 324 36.58 -11.29 -3.91
CA GLY A 324 35.69 -11.86 -2.90
C GLY A 324 35.33 -10.91 -1.77
N GLU A 325 35.73 -9.62 -1.85
CA GLU A 325 35.28 -8.60 -0.90
C GLU A 325 33.75 -8.40 -0.99
N ILE A 326 33.13 -8.19 0.17
CA ILE A 326 31.71 -7.86 0.25
C ILE A 326 31.54 -6.39 -0.15
N LEU A 327 30.67 -6.15 -1.13
CA LEU A 327 30.31 -4.82 -1.63
C LEU A 327 29.00 -4.32 -1.06
N GLU A 328 28.03 -5.23 -0.83
CA GLU A 328 26.74 -4.93 -0.25
C GLU A 328 26.11 -6.21 0.32
N ILE A 329 25.32 -6.07 1.40
CA ILE A 329 24.58 -7.16 2.03
C ILE A 329 23.11 -6.77 2.09
N ILE A 330 22.25 -7.68 1.65
CA ILE A 330 20.79 -7.52 1.66
C ILE A 330 20.19 -8.64 2.53
N PRO A 331 19.78 -8.33 3.77
CA PRO A 331 19.03 -9.26 4.60
C PRO A 331 17.55 -9.26 4.22
N TYR A 332 16.90 -10.42 4.21
CA TYR A 332 15.46 -10.55 4.08
C TYR A 332 14.94 -11.81 4.79
N ASP A 333 13.76 -11.72 5.42
CA ASP A 333 13.13 -12.87 6.05
C ASP A 333 12.16 -13.54 5.08
N ILE A 334 12.32 -14.84 4.82
CA ILE A 334 11.49 -15.60 3.86
C ILE A 334 10.83 -16.82 4.50
N GLY A 335 9.62 -17.14 4.07
CA GLY A 335 8.88 -18.32 4.54
C GLY A 335 8.56 -19.29 3.39
N PHE A 336 8.80 -20.57 3.60
CA PHE A 336 8.48 -21.61 2.62
C PHE A 336 7.01 -21.99 2.71
N ARG A 337 6.26 -21.77 1.64
CA ARG A 337 4.85 -22.13 1.52
C ARG A 337 4.51 -22.58 0.10
N ARG A 338 3.39 -23.26 -0.04
CA ARG A 338 2.82 -23.64 -1.33
C ARG A 338 1.34 -23.32 -1.36
N LEU A 339 0.96 -22.44 -2.28
CA LEU A 339 -0.42 -22.03 -2.55
C LEU A 339 -0.89 -22.70 -3.84
N GLU A 340 -2.02 -23.41 -3.79
CA GLU A 340 -2.53 -24.20 -4.92
C GLU A 340 -4.04 -24.05 -5.03
N MET A 341 -4.57 -24.09 -6.26
CA MET A 341 -5.99 -24.27 -6.51
C MET A 341 -6.21 -25.64 -7.15
N ILE A 342 -6.94 -26.52 -6.48
CA ILE A 342 -7.24 -27.88 -6.93
C ILE A 342 -8.76 -28.03 -6.92
N ASP A 343 -9.34 -28.37 -8.07
CA ASP A 343 -10.79 -28.54 -8.22
C ASP A 343 -11.61 -27.35 -7.68
N LYS A 344 -11.12 -26.13 -7.93
CA LYS A 344 -11.75 -24.86 -7.48
C LYS A 344 -11.76 -24.67 -5.96
N VAL A 345 -10.87 -25.34 -5.25
CA VAL A 345 -10.62 -25.16 -3.82
C VAL A 345 -9.19 -24.67 -3.60
N ILE A 346 -9.02 -23.68 -2.75
CA ILE A 346 -7.71 -23.11 -2.45
C ILE A 346 -7.06 -23.87 -1.29
N TYR A 347 -5.80 -24.24 -1.47
CA TYR A 347 -5.00 -24.93 -0.47
C TYR A 347 -3.71 -24.17 -0.17
N LEU A 348 -3.35 -24.14 1.10
CA LEU A 348 -2.03 -23.69 1.58
C LEU A 348 -1.35 -24.89 2.21
N ASN A 349 -0.15 -25.26 1.69
CA ASN A 349 0.65 -26.40 2.15
C ASN A 349 -0.12 -27.73 2.14
N GLY A 350 -1.06 -27.88 1.19
CA GLY A 350 -1.91 -29.06 1.07
C GLY A 350 -3.11 -29.10 2.02
N LYS A 351 -3.32 -28.08 2.84
CA LYS A 351 -4.52 -27.91 3.69
C LYS A 351 -5.46 -26.89 3.06
N ARG A 352 -6.77 -27.15 3.09
CA ARG A 352 -7.78 -26.19 2.63
C ARG A 352 -7.59 -24.86 3.37
N LEU A 353 -7.49 -23.78 2.63
CA LEU A 353 -7.41 -22.43 3.18
C LEU A 353 -8.79 -21.99 3.70
N VAL A 354 -8.84 -21.50 4.94
CA VAL A 354 -10.02 -20.86 5.51
C VAL A 354 -9.61 -19.45 5.96
N ILE A 355 -10.34 -18.45 5.49
CA ILE A 355 -10.13 -17.04 5.81
C ILE A 355 -11.10 -16.64 6.93
N THR A 356 -10.55 -16.28 8.07
CA THR A 356 -11.23 -15.63 9.20
C THR A 356 -10.66 -14.22 9.30
N GLY A 357 -11.05 -13.38 8.33
CA GLY A 357 -10.38 -12.13 8.04
C GLY A 357 -11.14 -10.87 8.48
N VAL A 358 -10.42 -9.76 8.41
CA VAL A 358 -10.94 -8.40 8.61
C VAL A 358 -10.40 -7.48 7.51
N ASN A 359 -11.17 -6.46 7.14
CA ASN A 359 -10.69 -5.31 6.40
C ASN A 359 -10.02 -4.34 7.38
N ARG A 360 -8.88 -3.75 7.03
CA ARG A 360 -8.16 -2.86 7.93
C ARG A 360 -7.76 -1.57 7.24
N HIS A 361 -8.36 -0.46 7.67
CA HIS A 361 -7.78 0.85 7.44
C HIS A 361 -6.56 1.09 8.35
N GLU A 362 -5.51 1.75 7.84
CA GLU A 362 -4.47 2.30 8.70
C GLU A 362 -5.04 3.50 9.46
N TRP A 363 -5.25 3.36 10.77
CA TRP A 363 -5.88 4.41 11.55
C TRP A 363 -5.31 4.58 12.94
N SER A 364 -5.09 5.85 13.32
CA SER A 364 -4.80 6.30 14.67
C SER A 364 -5.81 7.38 15.06
N ALA A 365 -6.44 7.24 16.22
CA ALA A 365 -7.34 8.26 16.76
C ALA A 365 -6.68 9.64 16.96
N LYS A 366 -5.35 9.72 16.93
CA LYS A 366 -4.60 10.97 17.16
C LYS A 366 -3.99 11.56 15.92
N THR A 367 -3.56 10.70 14.98
CA THR A 367 -2.74 11.10 13.84
C THR A 367 -3.31 10.66 12.49
N GLY A 368 -4.58 10.19 12.47
CA GLY A 368 -5.22 9.73 11.24
C GLY A 368 -4.48 8.54 10.63
N ARG A 369 -4.15 8.60 9.34
CA ARG A 369 -3.39 7.54 8.64
C ARG A 369 -1.87 7.56 8.86
N SER A 370 -1.36 8.53 9.63
CA SER A 370 0.05 8.55 10.05
C SER A 370 0.24 7.66 11.28
N ILE A 371 0.19 6.35 11.05
CA ILE A 371 0.20 5.32 12.10
C ILE A 371 1.63 4.96 12.53
N ARG A 372 1.80 4.55 13.78
CA ARG A 372 3.09 4.18 14.36
C ARG A 372 3.23 2.67 14.54
N MET A 373 4.47 2.21 14.72
CA MET A 373 4.81 0.80 14.93
C MET A 373 4.10 0.18 16.14
N ASP A 374 3.96 0.92 17.25
CA ASP A 374 3.26 0.42 18.44
C ASP A 374 1.77 0.21 18.20
N GLU A 375 1.14 1.02 17.34
CA GLU A 375 -0.26 0.87 16.94
C GLU A 375 -0.44 -0.32 16.00
N MET A 376 0.44 -0.50 15.01
CA MET A 376 0.43 -1.69 14.14
C MET A 376 0.65 -2.99 14.94
N THR A 377 1.57 -2.98 15.88
CA THR A 377 1.80 -4.14 16.77
C THR A 377 0.57 -4.46 17.62
N ALA A 378 -0.12 -3.44 18.15
CA ALA A 378 -1.34 -3.62 18.90
C ALA A 378 -2.49 -4.21 18.05
N ASP A 379 -2.56 -3.84 16.76
CA ASP A 379 -3.52 -4.43 15.82
C ASP A 379 -3.25 -5.91 15.57
N ILE A 380 -1.98 -6.29 15.33
CA ILE A 380 -1.56 -7.70 15.21
C ILE A 380 -1.91 -8.51 16.47
N ASP A 381 -1.58 -7.98 17.65
CA ASP A 381 -1.88 -8.63 18.93
C ASP A 381 -3.39 -8.82 19.15
N CYS A 382 -4.19 -7.83 18.72
CA CYS A 382 -5.65 -7.92 18.75
C CYS A 382 -6.16 -9.01 17.81
N MET A 383 -5.64 -9.08 16.58
CA MET A 383 -6.02 -10.11 15.60
C MET A 383 -5.72 -11.51 16.11
N ILE A 384 -4.49 -11.74 16.59
CA ILE A 384 -4.07 -13.06 17.15
C ILE A 384 -4.96 -13.48 18.32
N ARG A 385 -5.20 -12.56 19.27
CA ARG A 385 -6.01 -12.81 20.47
C ARG A 385 -7.47 -13.17 20.14
N ASN A 386 -7.97 -12.70 19.00
CA ASN A 386 -9.34 -12.87 18.57
C ASN A 386 -9.53 -13.88 17.42
N ASN A 387 -8.51 -14.72 17.15
CA ASN A 387 -8.54 -15.76 16.12
C ASN A 387 -8.73 -15.23 14.68
N ILE A 388 -8.40 -13.99 14.44
CA ILE A 388 -8.36 -13.39 13.11
C ILE A 388 -7.06 -13.86 12.46
N ASN A 389 -7.15 -14.50 11.28
CA ASN A 389 -6.00 -15.07 10.58
C ASN A 389 -5.62 -14.34 9.29
N ALA A 390 -6.43 -13.37 8.86
CA ALA A 390 -6.22 -12.67 7.62
C ALA A 390 -6.62 -11.20 7.69
N VAL A 391 -5.98 -10.39 6.87
CA VAL A 391 -6.29 -8.97 6.68
C VAL A 391 -6.35 -8.63 5.19
N ARG A 392 -7.37 -7.87 4.78
CA ARG A 392 -7.37 -7.13 3.51
C ARG A 392 -6.97 -5.70 3.82
N THR A 393 -5.93 -5.21 3.13
CA THR A 393 -5.50 -3.82 3.27
C THR A 393 -6.47 -2.95 2.50
N CYS A 394 -7.43 -2.38 3.20
CA CYS A 394 -8.51 -1.63 2.56
C CYS A 394 -8.24 -0.13 2.55
N HIS A 395 -8.31 0.54 1.40
CA HIS A 395 -8.32 -0.03 0.05
C HIS A 395 -7.09 0.47 -0.68
N TYR A 396 -5.92 0.22 -0.09
CA TYR A 396 -4.60 0.72 -0.50
C TYR A 396 -3.49 -0.10 0.19
N PRO A 397 -2.25 -0.05 -0.31
CA PRO A 397 -1.12 -0.65 0.39
C PRO A 397 -0.87 0.01 1.76
N ASP A 398 -0.77 -0.82 2.81
CA ASP A 398 -0.35 -0.40 4.13
C ASP A 398 1.13 -0.02 4.15
N GLN A 399 1.61 0.59 5.25
CA GLN A 399 3.03 0.90 5.44
C GLN A 399 3.88 -0.38 5.38
N ILE A 400 5.10 -0.27 4.85
CA ILE A 400 6.04 -1.39 4.71
C ILE A 400 6.19 -2.23 6.00
N PRO A 401 6.33 -1.66 7.21
CA PRO A 401 6.46 -2.46 8.43
C PRO A 401 5.28 -3.38 8.73
N TRP A 402 4.07 -3.06 8.25
CA TRP A 402 2.88 -3.89 8.43
C TRP A 402 3.05 -5.30 7.84
N TYR A 403 3.61 -5.40 6.65
CA TYR A 403 3.81 -6.68 5.98
C TYR A 403 4.84 -7.55 6.70
N TYR A 404 5.92 -6.96 7.21
CA TYR A 404 6.88 -7.68 8.06
C TYR A 404 6.25 -8.20 9.36
N LEU A 405 5.33 -7.43 9.95
CA LEU A 405 4.58 -7.88 11.14
C LEU A 405 3.65 -9.05 10.77
N CYS A 406 2.96 -8.99 9.64
CA CYS A 406 2.11 -10.07 9.15
C CYS A 406 2.92 -11.35 8.85
N ASP A 407 4.09 -11.23 8.20
CA ASP A 407 5.00 -12.36 7.95
C ASP A 407 5.40 -13.06 9.24
N LYS A 408 5.79 -12.29 10.26
CA LYS A 408 6.21 -12.80 11.59
C LYS A 408 5.07 -13.38 12.41
N ALA A 409 3.88 -12.82 12.26
CA ALA A 409 2.69 -13.21 13.03
C ALA A 409 1.89 -14.35 12.39
N GLY A 410 2.12 -14.63 11.09
CA GLY A 410 1.31 -15.60 10.34
C GLY A 410 -0.09 -15.08 9.99
N ILE A 411 -0.24 -13.76 9.84
CA ILE A 411 -1.49 -13.15 9.37
C ILE A 411 -1.45 -13.13 7.84
N TYR A 412 -2.39 -13.80 7.19
CA TYR A 412 -2.51 -13.80 5.73
C TYR A 412 -2.91 -12.42 5.23
N VAL A 413 -2.37 -12.00 4.11
CA VAL A 413 -2.64 -10.68 3.54
C VAL A 413 -3.27 -10.81 2.16
N MET A 414 -4.37 -10.10 1.96
CA MET A 414 -4.85 -9.68 0.66
C MET A 414 -4.37 -8.25 0.46
N ALA A 415 -3.29 -8.08 -0.32
CA ALA A 415 -2.66 -6.79 -0.57
C ALA A 415 -3.42 -6.06 -1.68
N GLU A 416 -4.06 -4.95 -1.33
CA GLU A 416 -4.90 -4.23 -2.28
C GLU A 416 -4.18 -3.06 -2.93
N THR A 417 -4.38 -2.93 -4.22
CA THR A 417 -3.88 -1.80 -5.01
C THR A 417 -4.66 -0.55 -4.65
N ASN A 418 -3.98 0.59 -4.56
CA ASN A 418 -4.59 1.90 -4.33
C ASN A 418 -5.45 2.32 -5.54
N MET A 419 -6.67 1.81 -5.60
CA MET A 419 -7.61 2.08 -6.68
C MET A 419 -9.04 1.89 -6.20
N GLU A 420 -9.76 3.00 -6.10
CA GLU A 420 -11.20 3.05 -5.85
C GLU A 420 -11.80 4.28 -6.51
N SER A 421 -12.95 4.12 -7.15
CA SER A 421 -13.67 5.20 -7.83
C SER A 421 -15.15 5.21 -7.47
N HIS A 422 -15.45 5.12 -6.17
CA HIS A 422 -16.80 4.95 -5.62
C HIS A 422 -17.78 6.00 -6.16
N GLY A 423 -17.37 7.27 -6.20
CA GLY A 423 -18.22 8.36 -6.67
C GLY A 423 -18.67 8.25 -8.14
N THR A 424 -17.98 7.46 -8.98
CA THR A 424 -18.44 7.11 -10.34
C THR A 424 -19.00 5.70 -10.45
N PHE A 425 -18.66 4.81 -9.51
CA PHE A 425 -19.18 3.44 -9.44
C PHE A 425 -20.65 3.40 -9.01
N GLN A 426 -21.01 4.22 -8.01
CA GLN A 426 -22.36 4.27 -7.46
C GLN A 426 -22.90 5.71 -7.43
N LYS A 427 -24.04 5.93 -8.04
CA LYS A 427 -24.76 7.22 -8.02
C LYS A 427 -26.12 7.06 -7.37
N LEU A 428 -26.41 7.88 -6.35
CA LEU A 428 -27.68 7.88 -5.63
C LEU A 428 -28.11 6.48 -5.14
N GLY A 429 -27.15 5.67 -4.71
CA GLY A 429 -27.39 4.31 -4.21
C GLY A 429 -27.59 3.25 -5.29
N ALA A 430 -27.36 3.57 -6.57
CA ALA A 430 -27.46 2.62 -7.67
C ALA A 430 -26.14 2.56 -8.45
N ILE A 431 -25.74 1.36 -8.89
CA ILE A 431 -24.58 1.18 -9.75
C ILE A 431 -24.86 1.76 -11.12
N GLU A 432 -24.02 2.68 -11.58
CA GLU A 432 -24.18 3.44 -12.80
C GLU A 432 -22.89 3.40 -13.64
N PRO A 433 -22.78 2.43 -14.59
CA PRO A 433 -21.54 2.24 -15.34
C PRO A 433 -21.25 3.32 -16.38
N SER A 434 -22.24 4.12 -16.78
CA SER A 434 -22.07 5.12 -17.84
C SER A 434 -21.12 6.27 -17.50
N CYS A 435 -20.83 6.45 -16.20
CA CYS A 435 -19.94 7.49 -15.70
C CYS A 435 -18.67 6.93 -15.02
N SER A 436 -18.46 5.61 -15.06
CA SER A 436 -17.37 4.97 -14.30
C SER A 436 -15.99 5.25 -14.84
N VAL A 437 -15.06 5.48 -13.91
CA VAL A 437 -13.61 5.64 -14.09
C VAL A 437 -12.95 4.54 -13.27
N PRO A 438 -11.89 3.87 -13.72
CA PRO A 438 -11.27 3.95 -15.06
C PRO A 438 -12.07 3.17 -16.12
N CYS A 439 -12.80 2.11 -15.75
CA CYS A 439 -13.60 1.24 -16.63
C CYS A 439 -12.80 0.79 -17.87
N SER A 440 -13.13 1.33 -19.05
CA SER A 440 -12.42 1.10 -20.32
C SER A 440 -12.01 2.40 -20.99
N ILE A 441 -11.61 3.42 -20.21
CA ILE A 441 -11.17 4.72 -20.71
C ILE A 441 -9.65 4.69 -20.89
N PRO A 442 -9.13 4.66 -22.15
CA PRO A 442 -7.70 4.37 -22.39
C PRO A 442 -6.71 5.31 -21.70
N GLN A 443 -7.13 6.54 -21.39
CA GLN A 443 -6.28 7.55 -20.74
C GLN A 443 -5.94 7.20 -19.28
N TRP A 444 -6.73 6.35 -18.64
CA TRP A 444 -6.53 5.90 -17.26
C TRP A 444 -5.70 4.62 -17.13
N ARG A 445 -5.59 3.85 -18.23
CA ARG A 445 -4.99 2.52 -18.23
C ARG A 445 -3.59 2.49 -17.62
N GLU A 446 -2.69 3.37 -18.06
CA GLU A 446 -1.30 3.37 -17.56
C GLU A 446 -1.22 3.77 -16.09
N ALA A 447 -2.07 4.68 -15.62
CA ALA A 447 -2.12 5.09 -14.23
C ALA A 447 -2.53 3.93 -13.31
N VAL A 448 -3.58 3.16 -13.66
CA VAL A 448 -4.02 2.03 -12.83
C VAL A 448 -3.06 0.84 -12.90
N VAL A 449 -2.46 0.57 -14.07
CA VAL A 449 -1.44 -0.48 -14.20
C VAL A 449 -0.18 -0.12 -13.41
N ASP A 450 0.21 1.16 -13.37
CA ASP A 450 1.34 1.62 -12.56
C ASP A 450 1.10 1.43 -11.05
N ARG A 451 -0.13 1.66 -10.57
CA ARG A 451 -0.54 1.37 -9.19
C ARG A 451 -0.44 -0.14 -8.86
N ALA A 452 -0.89 -1.00 -9.77
CA ALA A 452 -0.74 -2.45 -9.66
C ALA A 452 0.76 -2.86 -9.64
N ARG A 453 1.58 -2.22 -10.48
CA ARG A 453 3.03 -2.41 -10.53
C ARG A 453 3.67 -1.99 -9.21
N SER A 454 3.35 -0.81 -8.70
CA SER A 454 3.90 -0.29 -7.45
C SER A 454 3.57 -1.19 -6.28
N ASN A 455 2.32 -1.68 -6.17
CA ASN A 455 1.93 -2.65 -5.15
C ASN A 455 2.74 -3.96 -5.26
N PHE A 456 2.80 -4.56 -6.45
CA PHE A 456 3.52 -5.82 -6.64
C PHE A 456 5.02 -5.67 -6.40
N GLU A 457 5.67 -4.74 -7.07
CA GLU A 457 7.13 -4.63 -7.05
C GLU A 457 7.65 -4.27 -5.65
N THR A 458 6.91 -3.45 -4.89
CA THR A 458 7.28 -3.12 -3.51
C THR A 458 7.13 -4.32 -2.59
N PHE A 459 6.01 -5.05 -2.64
CA PHE A 459 5.66 -6.03 -1.61
C PHE A 459 5.82 -7.50 -2.04
N LYS A 460 6.33 -7.77 -3.23
CA LYS A 460 6.44 -9.12 -3.82
C LYS A 460 7.16 -10.17 -2.98
N ASN A 461 8.04 -9.74 -2.06
CA ASN A 461 8.83 -10.64 -1.22
C ASN A 461 8.11 -11.12 0.06
N HIS A 462 7.00 -10.48 0.43
CA HIS A 462 6.29 -10.82 1.66
C HIS A 462 5.59 -12.17 1.59
N THR A 463 5.94 -13.04 2.53
CA THR A 463 5.39 -14.40 2.64
C THR A 463 3.90 -14.40 2.97
N ALA A 464 3.44 -13.43 3.76
CA ALA A 464 2.05 -13.32 4.21
C ALA A 464 1.06 -13.04 3.08
N ILE A 465 1.48 -12.40 1.99
CA ILE A 465 0.58 -12.06 0.88
C ILE A 465 0.18 -13.33 0.13
N LEU A 466 -1.11 -13.68 0.16
CA LEU A 466 -1.70 -14.79 -0.57
C LEU A 466 -2.53 -14.34 -1.78
N PHE A 467 -3.03 -13.10 -1.74
CA PHE A 467 -3.86 -12.51 -2.78
C PHE A 467 -3.35 -11.12 -3.14
N TRP A 468 -3.37 -10.82 -4.43
CA TRP A 468 -3.24 -9.47 -4.97
C TRP A 468 -4.63 -8.98 -5.32
N SER A 469 -5.09 -7.89 -4.73
CA SER A 469 -6.38 -7.30 -5.05
C SER A 469 -6.21 -6.10 -5.97
N LEU A 470 -7.05 -6.01 -6.99
CA LEU A 470 -6.95 -4.98 -8.03
C LEU A 470 -7.44 -3.61 -7.53
N GLY A 471 -8.22 -3.59 -6.46
CA GLY A 471 -8.80 -2.39 -5.88
C GLY A 471 -10.17 -2.65 -5.31
N ASN A 472 -10.94 -1.60 -5.14
CA ASN A 472 -12.26 -1.58 -4.52
C ASN A 472 -13.26 -0.82 -5.40
N GLU A 473 -14.55 -1.07 -5.24
CA GLU A 473 -15.75 -0.35 -5.69
C GLU A 473 -15.56 0.52 -6.94
N SER A 474 -15.02 -0.09 -8.00
CA SER A 474 -14.88 0.50 -9.32
C SER A 474 -15.45 -0.46 -10.36
N TYR A 475 -16.12 0.07 -11.39
CA TYR A 475 -16.75 -0.78 -12.38
C TYR A 475 -15.71 -1.53 -13.21
N ALA A 476 -15.91 -2.83 -13.44
CA ALA A 476 -15.01 -3.64 -14.26
C ALA A 476 -14.92 -3.10 -15.70
N GLY A 477 -13.74 -3.25 -16.30
CA GLY A 477 -13.48 -2.80 -17.66
C GLY A 477 -12.09 -3.21 -18.13
N ASP A 478 -11.72 -2.81 -19.34
CA ASP A 478 -10.44 -3.17 -19.97
C ASP A 478 -9.22 -2.70 -19.17
N ASP A 479 -9.35 -1.62 -18.41
CA ASP A 479 -8.25 -1.08 -17.62
C ASP A 479 -8.00 -1.93 -16.36
N ILE A 480 -9.07 -2.42 -15.72
CA ILE A 480 -8.97 -3.38 -14.61
C ILE A 480 -8.46 -4.74 -15.11
N GLU A 481 -8.90 -5.18 -16.31
CA GLU A 481 -8.36 -6.38 -16.96
C GLU A 481 -6.85 -6.25 -17.21
N ALA A 482 -6.37 -5.07 -17.60
CA ALA A 482 -4.94 -4.82 -17.79
C ALA A 482 -4.16 -4.92 -16.46
N MET A 483 -4.71 -4.46 -15.34
CA MET A 483 -4.12 -4.68 -14.01
C MET A 483 -4.05 -6.18 -13.66
N ASN A 484 -5.14 -6.93 -13.89
CA ASN A 484 -5.16 -8.38 -13.69
C ASN A 484 -4.08 -9.07 -14.54
N THR A 485 -3.95 -8.70 -15.80
CA THR A 485 -2.94 -9.22 -16.73
C THR A 485 -1.54 -8.98 -16.21
N TYR A 486 -1.25 -7.77 -15.69
CA TYR A 486 0.03 -7.45 -15.10
C TYR A 486 0.43 -8.43 -13.97
N PHE A 487 -0.47 -8.70 -13.00
CA PHE A 487 -0.20 -9.66 -11.93
C PHE A 487 -0.03 -11.09 -12.47
N LYS A 488 -0.86 -11.51 -13.43
CA LYS A 488 -0.78 -12.86 -14.02
C LYS A 488 0.53 -13.11 -14.79
N GLU A 489 1.06 -12.10 -15.47
CA GLU A 489 2.34 -12.20 -16.18
C GLU A 489 3.53 -12.44 -15.24
N LYS A 490 3.42 -12.05 -13.97
CA LYS A 490 4.48 -12.34 -12.96
C LYS A 490 4.62 -13.82 -12.64
N GLN A 491 3.57 -14.62 -12.77
CA GLN A 491 3.55 -16.06 -12.50
C GLN A 491 4.10 -16.42 -11.10
N ASP A 492 3.75 -15.61 -10.10
CA ASP A 492 4.27 -15.76 -8.74
C ASP A 492 3.53 -16.78 -7.87
N GLY A 493 2.47 -17.40 -8.43
CA GLY A 493 1.66 -18.43 -7.78
C GLY A 493 0.62 -17.91 -6.80
N ARG A 494 0.51 -16.58 -6.61
CA ARG A 494 -0.55 -15.94 -5.81
C ARG A 494 -1.80 -15.73 -6.64
N PHE A 495 -2.95 -15.63 -5.96
CA PHE A 495 -4.22 -15.40 -6.63
C PHE A 495 -4.49 -13.90 -6.77
N VAL A 496 -5.21 -13.56 -7.84
CA VAL A 496 -5.72 -12.21 -8.05
C VAL A 496 -7.17 -12.16 -7.60
N HIS A 497 -7.55 -11.09 -6.92
CA HIS A 497 -8.88 -10.83 -6.41
C HIS A 497 -9.46 -9.55 -7.01
N TYR A 498 -10.76 -9.57 -7.32
CA TYR A 498 -11.57 -8.39 -7.59
C TYR A 498 -13.07 -8.73 -7.50
N GLU A 499 -13.86 -7.87 -6.82
CA GLU A 499 -15.28 -8.13 -6.59
C GLU A 499 -16.20 -7.64 -7.71
N SER A 500 -15.86 -6.54 -8.38
CA SER A 500 -16.79 -5.86 -9.29
C SER A 500 -17.00 -6.58 -10.62
N SER A 501 -16.29 -7.66 -10.91
CA SER A 501 -16.66 -8.60 -11.99
C SER A 501 -18.04 -9.23 -11.78
N PHE A 502 -18.60 -9.12 -10.57
CA PHE A 502 -19.99 -9.49 -10.29
C PHE A 502 -20.99 -8.60 -11.03
N TYR A 503 -20.70 -7.32 -11.21
CA TYR A 503 -21.59 -6.35 -11.85
C TYR A 503 -21.45 -6.33 -13.38
N ASP A 504 -20.32 -6.77 -13.94
CA ASP A 504 -20.14 -6.99 -15.37
C ASP A 504 -19.56 -8.37 -15.67
N ARG A 505 -20.43 -9.31 -15.98
CA ARG A 505 -20.09 -10.71 -16.23
C ARG A 505 -19.32 -10.96 -17.54
N ASN A 506 -19.16 -9.94 -18.39
CA ASN A 506 -18.29 -10.06 -19.56
C ASN A 506 -16.82 -10.27 -19.15
N TYR A 507 -16.43 -9.77 -17.99
CA TYR A 507 -15.07 -9.89 -17.43
C TYR A 507 -14.93 -11.07 -16.43
N GLU A 508 -15.98 -11.89 -16.23
CA GLU A 508 -15.96 -12.97 -15.24
C GLU A 508 -14.81 -13.97 -15.43
N GLU A 509 -14.41 -14.26 -16.67
CA GLU A 509 -13.36 -15.24 -16.96
C GLU A 509 -11.95 -14.62 -16.95
N THR A 510 -11.82 -13.32 -17.13
CA THR A 510 -10.54 -12.63 -17.35
C THR A 510 -10.07 -11.82 -16.15
N ILE A 511 -10.97 -11.45 -15.23
CA ILE A 511 -10.65 -10.71 -14.01
C ILE A 511 -10.91 -11.60 -12.80
N SER A 512 -9.98 -11.61 -11.84
CA SER A 512 -10.03 -12.36 -10.58
C SER A 512 -9.98 -13.90 -10.71
N ASP A 513 -9.33 -14.55 -9.75
CA ASP A 513 -9.31 -16.03 -9.63
C ASP A 513 -10.43 -16.55 -8.75
N VAL A 514 -11.10 -15.68 -8.03
CA VAL A 514 -12.15 -16.00 -7.07
C VAL A 514 -13.45 -15.30 -7.43
N GLU A 515 -14.59 -15.90 -7.14
CA GLU A 515 -15.85 -15.18 -7.05
C GLU A 515 -15.84 -14.42 -5.74
N SER A 516 -15.97 -13.11 -5.81
CA SER A 516 -16.01 -12.26 -4.64
C SER A 516 -17.21 -11.33 -4.69
N ARG A 517 -17.80 -11.08 -3.55
CA ARG A 517 -18.94 -10.17 -3.40
C ARG A 517 -18.84 -9.44 -2.08
N MET A 518 -19.45 -8.27 -2.04
CA MET A 518 -19.67 -7.52 -0.81
C MET A 518 -21.06 -7.81 -0.26
N TYR A 519 -21.14 -8.05 1.04
CA TYR A 519 -22.38 -8.17 1.82
C TYR A 519 -23.41 -9.18 1.29
N ALA A 520 -23.00 -10.12 0.41
CA ALA A 520 -23.86 -11.19 -0.05
C ALA A 520 -24.37 -12.00 1.15
N LYS A 521 -25.68 -12.20 1.21
CA LYS A 521 -26.31 -12.93 2.30
C LYS A 521 -26.03 -14.43 2.19
N PRO A 522 -26.08 -15.20 3.30
CA PRO A 522 -25.78 -16.64 3.28
C PRO A 522 -26.51 -17.42 2.20
N TYR A 523 -27.78 -17.09 1.93
CA TYR A 523 -28.55 -17.78 0.88
C TYR A 523 -28.08 -17.44 -0.54
N GLU A 524 -27.56 -16.24 -0.79
CA GLU A 524 -26.98 -15.82 -2.08
C GLU A 524 -25.64 -16.52 -2.34
N VAL A 525 -24.85 -16.71 -1.28
CA VAL A 525 -23.62 -17.53 -1.32
C VAL A 525 -23.99 -18.99 -1.66
N GLU A 526 -24.99 -19.55 -0.97
CA GLU A 526 -25.50 -20.91 -1.25
C GLU A 526 -26.04 -21.05 -2.67
N GLU A 527 -26.76 -20.05 -3.17
CA GLU A 527 -27.26 -20.04 -4.54
C GLU A 527 -26.13 -20.18 -5.56
N TYR A 528 -25.06 -19.37 -5.42
CA TYR A 528 -23.89 -19.50 -6.30
C TYR A 528 -23.25 -20.88 -6.19
N LEU A 529 -22.98 -21.36 -4.97
CA LEU A 529 -22.28 -22.61 -4.72
C LEU A 529 -23.06 -23.86 -5.17
N ASN A 530 -24.39 -23.77 -5.24
CA ASN A 530 -25.25 -24.86 -5.72
C ASN A 530 -25.48 -24.83 -7.25
N ASN A 531 -25.13 -23.73 -7.96
CA ASN A 531 -25.42 -23.54 -9.37
C ASN A 531 -24.18 -23.70 -10.27
N ASN A 532 -23.44 -24.81 -10.13
CA ASN A 532 -22.25 -25.10 -10.91
C ASN A 532 -21.21 -23.96 -10.87
N PRO A 533 -20.69 -23.63 -9.67
CA PRO A 533 -19.79 -22.51 -9.47
C PRO A 533 -18.52 -22.65 -10.32
N LYS A 534 -18.08 -21.55 -10.91
CA LYS A 534 -16.90 -21.51 -11.77
C LYS A 534 -15.60 -21.32 -10.98
N LYS A 535 -15.66 -20.54 -9.90
CA LYS A 535 -14.52 -20.12 -9.08
C LYS A 535 -14.78 -20.41 -7.59
N PRO A 536 -13.73 -20.55 -6.76
CA PRO A 536 -13.91 -20.55 -5.31
C PRO A 536 -14.52 -19.23 -4.84
N TYR A 537 -15.23 -19.26 -3.74
CA TYR A 537 -16.00 -18.12 -3.23
C TYR A 537 -15.35 -17.52 -1.99
N LEU A 538 -15.18 -16.20 -2.00
CA LEU A 538 -14.63 -15.41 -0.90
C LEU A 538 -15.45 -14.12 -0.75
N LEU A 539 -15.86 -13.77 0.48
CA LEU A 539 -16.48 -12.46 0.74
C LEU A 539 -15.38 -11.44 1.06
N CYS A 540 -15.12 -10.49 0.16
CA CYS A 540 -14.16 -9.41 0.44
C CYS A 540 -14.66 -8.47 1.53
N GLU A 541 -16.00 -8.32 1.65
CA GLU A 541 -16.62 -7.58 2.74
C GLU A 541 -17.91 -8.25 3.20
N TYR A 542 -18.07 -8.38 4.52
CA TYR A 542 -19.32 -8.86 5.13
C TYR A 542 -19.42 -8.39 6.58
N MET A 543 -20.58 -8.60 7.22
CA MET A 543 -20.79 -8.33 8.64
C MET A 543 -20.59 -6.86 9.05
N HIS A 544 -20.95 -5.92 8.20
CA HIS A 544 -20.83 -4.48 8.42
C HIS A 544 -21.20 -4.05 9.87
N ASP A 545 -20.20 -3.65 10.68
CA ASP A 545 -20.35 -3.38 12.12
C ASP A 545 -20.52 -1.89 12.46
N MET A 546 -21.38 -1.19 11.72
CA MET A 546 -21.65 0.22 12.05
C MET A 546 -22.20 0.35 13.47
N GLY A 547 -21.47 1.07 14.33
CA GLY A 547 -21.75 1.19 15.76
C GLY A 547 -21.48 -0.13 16.51
N ASN A 548 -22.46 -0.98 16.65
CA ASN A 548 -22.37 -2.33 17.22
C ASN A 548 -23.49 -3.20 16.64
N SER A 549 -23.56 -3.20 15.31
CA SER A 549 -24.67 -3.82 14.55
C SER A 549 -24.36 -5.23 14.06
N MET A 550 -23.12 -5.72 14.24
CA MET A 550 -22.75 -7.06 13.82
C MET A 550 -23.60 -8.13 14.54
N GLY A 551 -24.06 -9.13 13.79
CA GLY A 551 -24.80 -10.25 14.32
C GLY A 551 -25.06 -11.31 13.25
N GLY A 552 -25.13 -12.59 13.66
CA GLY A 552 -25.39 -13.69 12.72
C GLY A 552 -24.15 -14.23 12.00
N LEU A 553 -22.92 -13.91 12.44
CA LEU A 553 -21.66 -14.42 11.86
C LEU A 553 -21.67 -15.95 11.76
N GLY A 554 -22.24 -16.65 12.74
CA GLY A 554 -22.36 -18.11 12.74
C GLY A 554 -23.12 -18.69 11.55
N THR A 555 -23.95 -17.92 10.86
CA THR A 555 -24.65 -18.39 9.65
C THR A 555 -23.71 -18.48 8.46
N TYR A 556 -22.78 -17.56 8.32
CA TYR A 556 -21.72 -17.59 7.31
C TYR A 556 -20.68 -18.66 7.63
N MET A 557 -20.28 -18.79 8.89
CA MET A 557 -19.26 -19.76 9.28
C MET A 557 -19.72 -21.22 9.03
N LYS A 558 -20.97 -21.54 9.19
CA LYS A 558 -21.55 -22.86 8.83
C LYS A 558 -21.43 -23.21 7.35
N LEU A 559 -21.31 -22.23 6.47
CA LEU A 559 -21.11 -22.47 5.04
C LEU A 559 -19.72 -23.05 4.75
N ILE A 560 -18.74 -22.76 5.58
CA ILE A 560 -17.38 -23.31 5.48
C ILE A 560 -17.42 -24.85 5.59
N ASP A 561 -18.19 -25.37 6.53
CA ASP A 561 -18.31 -26.82 6.73
C ASP A 561 -19.17 -27.48 5.63
N LYS A 562 -20.10 -26.72 5.05
CA LYS A 562 -21.06 -27.25 4.07
C LYS A 562 -20.50 -27.26 2.64
N TYR A 563 -19.64 -26.29 2.29
CA TYR A 563 -19.13 -26.08 0.93
C TYR A 563 -17.61 -25.92 0.92
N GLU A 564 -16.90 -26.84 0.31
CA GLU A 564 -15.44 -26.79 0.22
C GLU A 564 -14.93 -25.58 -0.55
N MET A 565 -15.69 -25.09 -1.55
CA MET A 565 -15.37 -23.92 -2.37
C MET A 565 -15.61 -22.58 -1.66
N TYR A 566 -16.24 -22.55 -0.48
CA TYR A 566 -16.44 -21.32 0.30
C TYR A 566 -15.28 -21.14 1.29
N HIS A 567 -14.50 -20.11 1.11
CA HIS A 567 -13.26 -19.87 1.87
C HIS A 567 -13.39 -18.90 3.04
N GLY A 568 -14.61 -18.40 3.35
CA GLY A 568 -14.83 -17.39 4.39
C GLY A 568 -14.82 -15.97 3.83
N GLY A 569 -14.26 -15.03 4.58
CA GLY A 569 -14.25 -13.61 4.16
C GLY A 569 -13.62 -12.66 5.15
N PHE A 570 -13.74 -11.35 4.85
CA PHE A 570 -13.19 -10.26 5.63
C PHE A 570 -14.30 -9.39 6.20
N ILE A 571 -14.39 -9.26 7.52
CA ILE A 571 -15.37 -8.40 8.21
C ILE A 571 -15.12 -6.93 7.85
N TRP A 572 -16.17 -6.17 7.57
CA TRP A 572 -16.12 -4.72 7.47
C TRP A 572 -16.49 -4.10 8.82
N ASP A 573 -15.61 -3.40 9.56
CA ASP A 573 -14.17 -3.46 9.34
C ASP A 573 -13.44 -3.69 10.68
N PHE A 574 -12.13 -3.51 10.73
CA PHE A 574 -11.34 -3.78 11.93
C PHE A 574 -11.43 -2.64 12.94
N ILE A 575 -11.27 -1.37 12.50
CA ILE A 575 -11.10 -0.23 13.40
C ILE A 575 -11.93 0.99 12.97
N ASP A 576 -12.66 1.57 13.90
CA ASP A 576 -13.36 2.84 13.65
C ASP A 576 -12.41 3.93 13.16
N GLN A 577 -12.80 4.65 12.14
CA GLN A 577 -12.19 5.91 11.79
C GLN A 577 -12.83 7.03 12.62
N ALA A 578 -12.23 7.36 13.76
CA ALA A 578 -12.64 8.44 14.65
C ALA A 578 -11.42 9.14 15.23
N LEU A 579 -11.55 10.44 15.49
CA LEU A 579 -10.48 11.25 16.04
C LEU A 579 -10.74 11.57 17.52
N LEU A 580 -9.68 11.45 18.33
CA LEU A 580 -9.71 11.80 19.74
C LEU A 580 -9.54 13.31 19.87
N VAL A 581 -10.61 13.98 20.30
CA VAL A 581 -10.62 15.43 20.49
C VAL A 581 -11.00 15.79 21.92
N LYS A 582 -10.57 16.95 22.37
CA LYS A 582 -10.99 17.49 23.65
C LYS A 582 -12.35 18.18 23.47
N ASP A 583 -13.38 17.62 24.07
CA ASP A 583 -14.73 18.20 24.04
C ASP A 583 -14.76 19.55 24.77
N GLU A 584 -15.25 20.59 24.11
CA GLU A 584 -15.21 21.96 24.61
C GLU A 584 -16.10 22.18 25.84
N VAL A 585 -17.19 21.42 25.96
CA VAL A 585 -18.17 21.56 27.04
C VAL A 585 -17.70 20.84 28.31
N THR A 586 -17.25 19.59 28.15
CA THR A 586 -16.91 18.72 29.29
C THR A 586 -15.42 18.77 29.64
N GLY A 587 -14.57 19.21 28.73
CA GLY A 587 -13.11 19.18 28.84
C GLY A 587 -12.50 17.76 28.78
N LYS A 588 -13.30 16.74 28.49
CA LYS A 588 -12.86 15.34 28.37
C LYS A 588 -12.41 15.03 26.94
N GLU A 589 -11.50 14.06 26.82
CA GLU A 589 -11.20 13.46 25.53
C GLU A 589 -12.36 12.54 25.11
N VAL A 590 -12.84 12.73 23.88
CA VAL A 590 -13.94 11.97 23.27
C VAL A 590 -13.58 11.63 21.83
N LEU A 591 -14.08 10.49 21.34
CA LEU A 591 -13.98 10.13 19.93
C LEU A 591 -15.05 10.90 19.15
N ARG A 592 -14.66 11.47 18.01
CA ARG A 592 -15.52 12.18 17.06
C ARG A 592 -15.45 11.51 15.70
N TYR A 593 -16.61 11.33 15.11
CA TYR A 593 -16.82 10.64 13.84
C TYR A 593 -17.12 11.62 12.71
N GLY A 594 -17.35 11.12 11.50
CA GLY A 594 -17.87 11.93 10.41
C GLY A 594 -19.14 12.69 10.82
N GLY A 595 -19.32 13.92 10.36
CA GLY A 595 -20.42 14.81 10.75
C GLY A 595 -20.18 15.62 12.03
N ASP A 596 -19.22 15.22 12.86
CA ASP A 596 -18.90 15.92 14.12
C ASP A 596 -17.96 17.14 13.94
N PHE A 597 -17.43 17.36 12.72
CA PHE A 597 -16.45 18.40 12.41
C PHE A 597 -17.03 19.57 11.60
N ASP A 598 -18.34 19.75 11.61
CA ASP A 598 -19.06 20.68 10.71
C ASP A 598 -18.77 20.39 9.22
N ASP A 599 -18.55 19.12 8.91
CA ASP A 599 -18.22 18.58 7.61
C ASP A 599 -19.49 18.23 6.82
N LYS A 600 -19.97 19.16 6.03
CA LYS A 600 -21.14 18.96 5.16
C LYS A 600 -20.77 19.29 3.72
N PRO A 601 -21.08 18.34 2.78
CA PRO A 601 -21.70 17.02 2.97
C PRO A 601 -20.84 16.04 3.77
N SER A 602 -21.48 15.05 4.43
CA SER A 602 -20.81 13.98 5.20
C SER A 602 -21.67 12.73 5.17
N ASP A 603 -21.04 11.57 5.20
CA ASP A 603 -21.70 10.27 5.37
C ASP A 603 -21.72 9.82 6.86
N TYR A 604 -21.42 10.74 7.76
CA TYR A 604 -21.61 10.65 9.22
C TYR A 604 -20.96 9.40 9.86
N GLU A 605 -21.78 8.63 10.60
CA GLU A 605 -21.37 7.47 11.37
C GLU A 605 -20.86 6.27 10.54
N PHE A 606 -20.92 6.32 9.21
CA PHE A 606 -20.26 5.33 8.36
C PHE A 606 -18.73 5.27 8.58
N SER A 607 -18.14 6.30 9.18
CA SER A 607 -16.75 6.23 9.65
C SER A 607 -16.54 5.30 10.86
N GLY A 608 -17.60 4.76 11.47
CA GLY A 608 -17.57 3.97 12.71
C GLY A 608 -17.94 2.49 12.51
N ASN A 609 -17.29 1.78 11.62
CA ASN A 609 -17.61 0.40 11.24
C ASN A 609 -16.70 -0.66 11.88
N GLY A 610 -15.73 -0.25 12.70
CA GLY A 610 -14.74 -1.15 13.29
C GLY A 610 -15.33 -2.10 14.33
N ILE A 611 -14.77 -3.32 14.43
CA ILE A 611 -14.98 -4.23 15.56
C ILE A 611 -14.16 -3.82 16.80
N VAL A 612 -13.25 -2.86 16.63
CA VAL A 612 -12.64 -2.10 17.71
C VAL A 612 -12.90 -0.60 17.52
N PHE A 613 -12.98 0.14 18.62
CA PHE A 613 -12.99 1.60 18.57
C PHE A 613 -11.66 2.17 18.07
N ALA A 614 -11.64 3.43 17.63
CA ALA A 614 -10.43 4.09 17.17
C ALA A 614 -9.28 4.13 18.21
N ASP A 615 -9.58 3.99 19.50
CA ASP A 615 -8.61 3.85 20.60
C ASP A 615 -8.20 2.39 20.87
N ARG A 616 -8.56 1.46 19.96
CA ARG A 616 -8.27 0.02 19.98
C ARG A 616 -8.97 -0.78 21.08
N LYS A 617 -9.96 -0.21 21.77
CA LYS A 617 -10.82 -1.00 22.65
C LYS A 617 -11.75 -1.89 21.84
N GLU A 618 -11.83 -3.16 22.22
CA GLU A 618 -12.73 -4.13 21.58
C GLU A 618 -14.20 -3.76 21.82
N LYS A 619 -14.99 -3.74 20.75
CA LYS A 619 -16.45 -3.61 20.86
C LYS A 619 -17.08 -4.95 21.30
N PRO A 620 -18.32 -4.96 21.81
CA PRO A 620 -18.99 -6.22 22.21
C PRO A 620 -19.05 -7.27 21.12
N ALA A 621 -19.17 -6.86 19.85
CA ALA A 621 -19.15 -7.72 18.67
C ALA A 621 -17.91 -8.62 18.58
N MET A 622 -16.78 -8.19 19.11
CA MET A 622 -15.53 -8.97 19.13
C MET A 622 -15.67 -10.32 19.83
N GLN A 623 -16.62 -10.48 20.78
CA GLN A 623 -16.87 -11.76 21.42
C GLN A 623 -17.43 -12.80 20.44
N GLU A 624 -18.31 -12.36 19.52
CA GLU A 624 -18.85 -13.23 18.46
C GLU A 624 -17.74 -13.61 17.47
N VAL A 625 -16.91 -12.65 17.07
CA VAL A 625 -15.74 -12.88 16.19
C VAL A 625 -14.81 -13.92 16.81
N ARG A 626 -14.37 -13.69 18.06
CA ARG A 626 -13.46 -14.61 18.78
C ARG A 626 -14.00 -16.03 18.86
N TYR A 627 -15.29 -16.17 19.13
CA TYR A 627 -15.93 -17.47 19.26
C TYR A 627 -15.98 -18.22 17.91
N TYR A 628 -16.59 -17.61 16.89
CA TYR A 628 -16.79 -18.30 15.61
C TYR A 628 -15.50 -18.49 14.82
N TYR A 629 -14.61 -17.52 14.82
CA TYR A 629 -13.31 -17.65 14.18
C TYR A 629 -12.42 -18.69 14.87
N GLY A 630 -12.55 -18.82 16.18
CA GLY A 630 -11.85 -19.85 16.97
C GLY A 630 -12.22 -21.29 16.63
N LEU A 631 -13.36 -21.53 15.97
CA LEU A 631 -13.75 -22.88 15.52
C LEU A 631 -12.92 -23.36 14.31
N TYR A 632 -12.23 -22.44 13.62
CA TYR A 632 -11.48 -22.71 12.39
C TYR A 632 -9.97 -22.42 12.54
N ARG A 633 -9.52 -22.25 13.77
CA ARG A 633 -8.11 -22.04 14.11
C ARG A 633 -7.45 -23.34 14.54
#